data_cf1ae48e418314e00f9bf23ff3fb8b2a
#
_entry.id   cf1ae48e418314e00f9bf23ff3fb8b2a
#
_cell.length_a   1.000
_cell.length_b   1.000
_cell.length_c   1.000
_cell.angle_alpha   90.00
_cell.angle_beta   90.00
_cell.angle_gamma   90.00
#
_symmetry.space_group_name_H-M   'P 1'
#
loop_
_entity.id
_entity.type
_entity.pdbx_description
1 polymer ?
#
loop_
_entity_poly.entity_id
_entity_poly.type
_entity_poly.pdbx_seq_one_letter_code
_entity_poly.pdbx_strand_id
1 'polypeptide(L)'
;MTDAATSTPTVEDAYATYHERRELSVVQPKGSLALVNTQWIDSEQTIWGVPGVWAPLSDGESGLRVMATPADNIVVDGVLVDGSAVVRGKDDPNPSEISFSDTVTGFVIASEAGAYALRVWDANSEGIREFGSIDAFGYNPDWVITAAWTEIPGGVTVGFEHLKDDGSTRAEVVPGSITFSKDGIEYDLAAFKSGRALQLVFADGTSGVSTYSVGRFLFLAPNPDGTITLDFNRAVLPPCAFSYNFNCPLPPKQNRFSVPIEAGEKNVLKKDGTLLHEE
;
A
#
# COMPACT_ATOMS: atom_id res chain seq x y z
N MET A 1 -31.02 -38.03 7.28
CA MET A 1 -30.64 -36.64 7.03
C MET A 1 -29.84 -36.18 8.25
N THR A 2 -28.53 -36.21 8.14
CA THR A 2 -27.63 -35.75 9.22
C THR A 2 -27.50 -34.27 9.05
N ASP A 3 -28.01 -33.50 10.02
CA ASP A 3 -27.77 -32.08 10.17
C ASP A 3 -26.27 -31.86 10.36
N ALA A 4 -25.62 -31.31 9.33
CA ALA A 4 -24.26 -30.79 9.48
C ALA A 4 -24.35 -29.50 10.30
N ALA A 5 -24.10 -29.62 11.62
CA ALA A 5 -23.94 -28.44 12.46
C ALA A 5 -22.79 -27.59 11.88
N THR A 6 -23.11 -26.46 11.28
CA THR A 6 -22.14 -25.43 10.91
C THR A 6 -21.54 -24.87 12.21
N SER A 7 -20.36 -25.35 12.57
CA SER A 7 -19.60 -24.78 13.69
C SER A 7 -19.27 -23.32 13.37
N THR A 8 -19.46 -22.43 14.35
CA THR A 8 -18.99 -21.04 14.22
C THR A 8 -17.46 -21.07 14.04
N PRO A 9 -16.92 -20.34 13.03
CA PRO A 9 -15.47 -20.30 12.81
C PRO A 9 -14.72 -19.84 14.07
N THR A 10 -13.58 -20.45 14.33
CA THR A 10 -12.70 -19.99 15.42
C THR A 10 -12.00 -18.68 15.05
N VAL A 11 -11.30 -18.06 15.99
CA VAL A 11 -10.50 -16.86 15.70
C VAL A 11 -9.35 -17.20 14.77
N GLU A 12 -8.76 -18.38 14.94
CA GLU A 12 -7.70 -18.92 14.08
C GLU A 12 -8.21 -19.16 12.65
N ASP A 13 -9.43 -19.69 12.48
CA ASP A 13 -10.05 -19.86 11.15
C ASP A 13 -10.29 -18.51 10.46
N ALA A 14 -10.72 -17.51 11.24
CA ALA A 14 -10.92 -16.15 10.73
C ALA A 14 -9.58 -15.50 10.31
N TYR A 15 -8.52 -15.77 11.06
CA TYR A 15 -7.16 -15.31 10.76
C TYR A 15 -6.63 -15.99 9.49
N ALA A 16 -6.74 -17.31 9.37
CA ALA A 16 -6.36 -18.04 8.16
C ALA A 16 -7.09 -17.52 6.92
N THR A 17 -8.41 -17.33 7.01
CA THR A 17 -9.22 -16.74 5.93
C THR A 17 -8.76 -15.31 5.57
N TYR A 18 -8.36 -14.51 6.56
CA TYR A 18 -7.81 -13.18 6.31
C TYR A 18 -6.52 -13.25 5.49
N HIS A 19 -5.59 -14.15 5.84
CA HIS A 19 -4.34 -14.37 5.12
C HIS A 19 -4.56 -14.83 3.67
N GLU A 20 -5.43 -15.83 3.45
CA GLU A 20 -5.79 -16.27 2.09
C GLU A 20 -6.30 -15.11 1.22
N ARG A 21 -7.19 -14.28 1.77
CA ARG A 21 -7.70 -13.09 1.04
C ARG A 21 -6.60 -12.09 0.76
N ARG A 22 -5.64 -11.95 1.66
CA ARG A 22 -4.51 -11.06 1.51
C ARG A 22 -3.62 -11.51 0.35
N GLU A 23 -3.27 -12.79 0.28
CA GLU A 23 -2.50 -13.39 -0.83
C GLU A 23 -3.23 -13.24 -2.17
N LEU A 24 -4.54 -13.51 -2.21
CA LEU A 24 -5.34 -13.28 -3.42
C LEU A 24 -5.36 -11.81 -3.86
N SER A 25 -5.30 -10.86 -2.92
CA SER A 25 -5.33 -9.43 -3.24
C SER A 25 -4.06 -8.92 -3.89
N VAL A 26 -2.89 -9.44 -3.51
CA VAL A 26 -1.60 -8.94 -4.02
C VAL A 26 -1.30 -9.38 -5.45
N VAL A 27 -1.91 -10.49 -5.90
CA VAL A 27 -1.78 -11.03 -7.27
C VAL A 27 -2.84 -10.50 -8.25
N GLN A 28 -3.76 -9.64 -7.80
CA GLN A 28 -4.76 -9.05 -8.70
C GLN A 28 -4.08 -8.19 -9.79
N PRO A 29 -4.74 -7.95 -10.95
CA PRO A 29 -4.17 -7.16 -12.05
C PRO A 29 -3.69 -5.75 -11.67
N LYS A 30 -4.25 -5.16 -10.59
CA LYS A 30 -3.79 -3.91 -9.96
C LYS A 30 -3.31 -4.13 -8.52
N GLY A 31 -2.96 -5.37 -8.17
CA GLY A 31 -2.36 -5.73 -6.90
C GLY A 31 -0.93 -5.23 -6.76
N SER A 32 -0.38 -5.38 -5.56
CA SER A 32 0.95 -4.85 -5.26
C SER A 32 2.05 -5.53 -6.09
N LEU A 33 1.92 -6.82 -6.42
CA LEU A 33 2.87 -7.56 -7.26
C LEU A 33 2.80 -7.19 -8.74
N ALA A 34 1.68 -6.63 -9.19
CA ALA A 34 1.50 -6.25 -10.59
C ALA A 34 2.14 -4.90 -10.94
N LEU A 35 2.51 -4.05 -9.97
CA LEU A 35 3.10 -2.74 -10.25
C LEU A 35 4.55 -2.91 -10.74
N VAL A 36 4.79 -2.63 -12.01
CA VAL A 36 6.09 -2.81 -12.69
C VAL A 36 6.84 -1.51 -12.92
N ASN A 37 6.15 -0.37 -12.87
CA ASN A 37 6.80 0.94 -12.99
C ASN A 37 6.00 2.05 -12.29
N THR A 38 6.71 3.04 -11.76
CA THR A 38 6.22 4.36 -11.37
C THR A 38 7.25 5.39 -11.83
N GLN A 39 6.94 6.16 -12.86
CA GLN A 39 7.87 7.13 -13.44
C GLN A 39 7.27 8.53 -13.42
N TRP A 40 7.95 9.48 -12.77
CA TRP A 40 7.60 10.89 -12.74
C TRP A 40 7.96 11.55 -14.06
N ILE A 41 7.09 12.43 -14.55
CA ILE A 41 7.18 13.06 -15.87
C ILE A 41 7.27 14.57 -15.66
N ASP A 42 8.46 15.12 -15.83
CA ASP A 42 8.78 16.55 -15.73
C ASP A 42 9.01 17.22 -17.10
N SER A 43 9.25 16.41 -18.11
CA SER A 43 9.53 16.85 -19.49
C SER A 43 9.03 15.78 -20.46
N GLU A 44 9.07 16.08 -21.77
CA GLU A 44 8.75 15.10 -22.80
C GLU A 44 9.75 13.94 -22.79
N GLN A 45 9.25 12.71 -22.57
CA GLN A 45 10.09 11.51 -22.42
C GLN A 45 9.33 10.22 -22.76
N THR A 46 10.08 9.14 -22.96
CA THR A 46 9.54 7.78 -22.99
C THR A 46 9.45 7.19 -21.60
N ILE A 47 8.51 6.27 -21.40
CA ILE A 47 8.32 5.57 -20.13
C ILE A 47 8.72 4.11 -20.30
N TRP A 48 9.53 3.61 -19.37
CA TRP A 48 9.95 2.22 -19.40
C TRP A 48 8.75 1.27 -19.34
N GLY A 49 8.73 0.29 -20.23
CA GLY A 49 7.72 -0.78 -20.26
C GLY A 49 6.41 -0.43 -20.97
N VAL A 50 6.25 0.79 -21.49
CA VAL A 50 5.06 1.19 -22.28
C VAL A 50 5.44 2.04 -23.47
N PRO A 51 4.66 1.98 -24.57
CA PRO A 51 4.91 2.78 -25.78
C PRO A 51 4.49 4.24 -25.61
N GLY A 52 4.75 5.03 -26.65
CA GLY A 52 4.39 6.43 -26.74
C GLY A 52 5.42 7.38 -26.12
N VAL A 53 5.21 8.67 -26.37
CA VAL A 53 5.98 9.77 -25.77
C VAL A 53 5.05 10.52 -24.83
N TRP A 54 5.50 10.71 -23.61
CA TRP A 54 4.73 11.26 -22.52
C TRP A 54 5.28 12.63 -22.12
N ALA A 55 4.41 13.56 -21.79
CA ALA A 55 4.79 14.90 -21.35
C ALA A 55 3.82 15.42 -20.28
N PRO A 56 4.25 16.35 -19.42
CA PRO A 56 3.34 17.10 -18.57
C PRO A 56 2.37 17.92 -19.44
N LEU A 57 1.21 18.24 -18.88
CA LEU A 57 0.29 19.23 -19.43
C LEU A 57 0.74 20.63 -19.06
N SER A 58 0.01 21.66 -19.54
CA SER A 58 0.24 23.05 -19.15
C SER A 58 -0.07 23.25 -17.66
N ASP A 59 0.53 24.30 -17.07
CA ASP A 59 0.30 24.64 -15.65
C ASP A 59 -1.19 24.76 -15.32
N GLY A 60 -1.60 24.03 -14.29
CA GLY A 60 -2.99 24.02 -13.80
C GLY A 60 -3.90 22.98 -14.45
N GLU A 61 -3.41 22.19 -15.42
CA GLU A 61 -4.14 21.06 -15.98
C GLU A 61 -3.75 19.74 -15.28
N SER A 62 -4.77 18.92 -14.95
CA SER A 62 -4.54 17.60 -14.30
C SER A 62 -4.14 16.54 -15.30
N GLY A 63 -3.03 15.84 -15.04
CA GLY A 63 -2.64 14.65 -15.77
C GLY A 63 -1.42 14.81 -16.67
N LEU A 64 -1.37 13.98 -17.72
CA LEU A 64 -0.28 13.90 -18.69
C LEU A 64 -0.82 13.95 -20.11
N ARG A 65 0.02 14.33 -21.05
CA ARG A 65 -0.21 14.14 -22.48
C ARG A 65 0.56 12.93 -22.97
N VAL A 66 -0.09 12.07 -23.74
CA VAL A 66 0.57 11.01 -24.51
C VAL A 66 0.49 11.30 -26.00
N MET A 67 1.58 11.08 -26.71
CA MET A 67 1.67 11.10 -28.17
C MET A 67 2.01 9.69 -28.66
N ALA A 68 1.19 9.16 -29.57
CA ALA A 68 1.32 7.79 -30.04
C ALA A 68 0.70 7.63 -31.44
N THR A 69 1.02 6.52 -32.07
CA THR A 69 0.39 6.05 -33.30
C THR A 69 -0.54 4.87 -32.99
N PRO A 70 -1.48 4.51 -33.87
CA PRO A 70 -2.32 3.32 -33.67
C PRO A 70 -1.52 2.02 -33.50
N ALA A 71 -0.30 1.95 -34.07
CA ALA A 71 0.59 0.79 -33.90
C ALA A 71 1.10 0.61 -32.45
N ASP A 72 1.09 1.66 -31.65
CA ASP A 72 1.48 1.64 -30.22
C ASP A 72 0.41 1.02 -29.32
N ASN A 73 -0.82 0.83 -29.84
CA ASN A 73 -1.94 0.17 -29.15
C ASN A 73 -2.29 0.79 -27.79
N ILE A 74 -2.11 2.10 -27.64
CA ILE A 74 -2.50 2.82 -26.41
C ILE A 74 -3.98 3.17 -26.51
N VAL A 75 -4.76 2.73 -25.51
CA VAL A 75 -6.18 3.06 -25.40
C VAL A 75 -6.39 3.93 -24.16
N VAL A 76 -6.98 5.11 -24.33
CA VAL A 76 -7.35 6.03 -23.25
C VAL A 76 -8.86 6.20 -23.26
N ASP A 77 -9.52 5.90 -22.16
CA ASP A 77 -10.98 6.00 -22.00
C ASP A 77 -11.75 5.25 -23.11
N GLY A 78 -11.24 4.08 -23.54
CA GLY A 78 -11.81 3.25 -24.60
C GLY A 78 -11.51 3.72 -26.01
N VAL A 79 -10.71 4.78 -26.22
CA VAL A 79 -10.35 5.32 -27.54
C VAL A 79 -8.89 5.04 -27.84
N LEU A 80 -8.63 4.41 -29.01
CA LEU A 80 -7.25 4.19 -29.50
C LEU A 80 -6.60 5.54 -29.83
N VAL A 81 -5.40 5.77 -29.29
CA VAL A 81 -4.66 7.01 -29.52
C VAL A 81 -4.08 7.02 -30.93
N ASP A 82 -4.40 8.08 -31.67
CA ASP A 82 -3.80 8.41 -32.97
C ASP A 82 -3.42 9.91 -32.97
N GLY A 83 -2.14 10.19 -32.80
CA GLY A 83 -1.60 11.52 -32.56
C GLY A 83 -1.43 11.82 -31.09
N SER A 84 -2.32 12.61 -30.48
CA SER A 84 -2.18 13.06 -29.08
C SER A 84 -3.45 12.87 -28.27
N ALA A 85 -3.31 12.44 -27.03
CA ALA A 85 -4.41 12.34 -26.07
C ALA A 85 -4.02 12.91 -24.69
N VAL A 86 -5.00 13.46 -23.98
CA VAL A 86 -4.88 13.86 -22.57
C VAL A 86 -5.27 12.67 -21.71
N VAL A 87 -4.45 12.39 -20.70
CA VAL A 87 -4.66 11.33 -19.70
C VAL A 87 -4.83 11.99 -18.36
N ARG A 88 -6.09 12.08 -17.87
CA ARG A 88 -6.43 12.74 -16.62
C ARG A 88 -5.84 11.99 -15.42
N GLY A 89 -5.33 12.76 -14.46
CA GLY A 89 -4.69 12.25 -13.25
C GLY A 89 -5.68 11.88 -12.14
N LYS A 90 -5.14 11.32 -11.06
CA LYS A 90 -5.88 10.92 -9.84
C LYS A 90 -6.67 12.07 -9.20
N ASP A 91 -6.22 13.29 -9.35
CA ASP A 91 -6.81 14.52 -8.82
C ASP A 91 -7.97 15.07 -9.67
N ASP A 92 -8.20 14.52 -10.88
CA ASP A 92 -9.41 14.78 -11.67
C ASP A 92 -10.61 14.02 -11.07
N PRO A 93 -11.83 14.61 -11.05
CA PRO A 93 -13.04 13.87 -10.63
C PRO A 93 -13.32 12.59 -11.43
N ASN A 94 -12.84 12.51 -12.68
CA ASN A 94 -12.98 11.36 -13.57
C ASN A 94 -11.60 11.00 -14.15
N PRO A 95 -10.71 10.34 -13.38
CA PRO A 95 -9.41 9.92 -13.87
C PRO A 95 -9.52 9.01 -15.09
N SER A 96 -8.57 9.12 -16.02
CA SER A 96 -8.59 8.30 -17.23
C SER A 96 -8.24 6.84 -16.96
N GLU A 97 -8.90 5.94 -17.68
CA GLU A 97 -8.51 4.54 -17.81
C GLU A 97 -7.54 4.37 -18.97
N ILE A 98 -6.43 3.69 -18.73
CA ILE A 98 -5.38 3.48 -19.73
C ILE A 98 -5.11 1.99 -19.87
N SER A 99 -5.05 1.49 -21.10
CA SER A 99 -4.52 0.15 -21.41
C SER A 99 -3.52 0.20 -22.54
N PHE A 100 -2.53 -0.68 -22.46
CA PHE A 100 -1.46 -0.89 -23.45
C PHE A 100 -1.57 -2.27 -24.08
N SER A 101 -2.18 -3.20 -23.37
CA SER A 101 -2.51 -4.56 -23.80
C SER A 101 -3.62 -5.15 -22.92
N ASP A 102 -3.97 -6.41 -23.16
CA ASP A 102 -4.94 -7.15 -22.33
C ASP A 102 -4.47 -7.30 -20.87
N THR A 103 -3.17 -7.21 -20.60
CA THR A 103 -2.59 -7.43 -19.26
C THR A 103 -1.88 -6.19 -18.70
N VAL A 104 -1.53 -5.21 -19.53
CA VAL A 104 -0.79 -4.02 -19.11
C VAL A 104 -1.70 -2.80 -19.10
N THR A 105 -1.84 -2.18 -17.93
CA THR A 105 -2.67 -0.99 -17.70
C THR A 105 -1.86 0.12 -17.05
N GLY A 106 -2.34 1.36 -17.18
CA GLY A 106 -1.73 2.53 -16.57
C GLY A 106 -2.68 3.33 -15.70
N PHE A 107 -2.11 4.18 -14.85
CA PHE A 107 -2.83 5.16 -14.06
C PHE A 107 -1.92 6.35 -13.73
N VAL A 108 -2.43 7.56 -13.93
CA VAL A 108 -1.68 8.79 -13.62
C VAL A 108 -1.93 9.20 -12.19
N ILE A 109 -0.86 9.26 -11.40
CA ILE A 109 -0.88 9.75 -10.01
C ILE A 109 -0.35 11.18 -9.94
N ALA A 110 -0.82 11.95 -8.97
CA ALA A 110 -0.36 13.29 -8.67
C ALA A 110 0.40 13.33 -7.33
N SER A 111 1.44 14.17 -7.24
CA SER A 111 2.06 14.57 -5.98
C SER A 111 1.33 15.77 -5.37
N GLU A 112 1.61 16.05 -4.10
CA GLU A 112 1.12 17.28 -3.44
C GLU A 112 1.65 18.57 -4.08
N ALA A 113 2.81 18.48 -4.73
CA ALA A 113 3.44 19.60 -5.46
C ALA A 113 2.90 19.77 -6.89
N GLY A 114 1.91 18.99 -7.32
CA GLY A 114 1.33 19.08 -8.66
C GLY A 114 2.14 18.40 -9.75
N ALA A 115 3.16 17.60 -9.43
CA ALA A 115 3.85 16.76 -10.39
C ALA A 115 3.07 15.46 -10.65
N TYR A 116 3.17 14.92 -11.86
CA TYR A 116 2.45 13.71 -12.28
C TYR A 116 3.41 12.56 -12.60
N ALA A 117 3.00 11.34 -12.27
CA ALA A 117 3.70 10.13 -12.65
C ALA A 117 2.75 9.12 -13.29
N LEU A 118 3.25 8.33 -14.23
CA LEU A 118 2.54 7.16 -14.71
C LEU A 118 2.95 5.94 -13.86
N ARG A 119 1.95 5.26 -13.30
CA ARG A 119 2.06 3.91 -12.79
C ARG A 119 1.65 2.92 -13.86
N VAL A 120 2.42 1.84 -13.98
CA VAL A 120 2.16 0.76 -14.93
C VAL A 120 2.02 -0.55 -14.16
N TRP A 121 0.89 -1.24 -14.38
CA TRP A 121 0.64 -2.57 -13.86
C TRP A 121 0.66 -3.58 -15.00
N ASP A 122 1.30 -4.72 -14.77
CA ASP A 122 1.25 -5.89 -15.63
C ASP A 122 0.69 -7.09 -14.85
N ALA A 123 -0.49 -7.57 -15.22
CA ALA A 123 -1.11 -8.75 -14.63
C ALA A 123 -0.29 -10.04 -14.84
N ASN A 124 0.73 -10.00 -15.71
CA ASN A 124 1.70 -11.06 -15.95
C ASN A 124 3.11 -10.69 -15.47
N SER A 125 3.23 -9.78 -14.49
CA SER A 125 4.52 -9.34 -13.95
C SER A 125 5.36 -10.52 -13.44
N GLU A 126 6.69 -10.33 -13.40
CA GLU A 126 7.61 -11.30 -12.80
C GLU A 126 7.25 -11.56 -11.34
N GLY A 127 6.91 -10.49 -10.58
CA GLY A 127 6.49 -10.61 -9.19
C GLY A 127 5.31 -11.56 -9.00
N ILE A 128 4.27 -11.48 -9.87
CA ILE A 128 3.12 -12.42 -9.83
C ILE A 128 3.57 -13.84 -10.20
N ARG A 129 4.43 -14.00 -11.21
CA ARG A 129 4.88 -15.32 -11.66
C ARG A 129 5.75 -16.03 -10.63
N GLU A 130 6.58 -15.29 -9.89
CA GLU A 130 7.48 -15.83 -8.88
C GLU A 130 6.83 -15.99 -7.51
N PHE A 131 5.77 -15.25 -7.23
CA PHE A 131 5.08 -15.24 -5.93
C PHE A 131 4.68 -16.65 -5.48
N GLY A 132 5.12 -17.01 -4.28
CA GLY A 132 4.76 -18.24 -3.58
C GLY A 132 3.73 -18.01 -2.49
N SER A 133 4.08 -17.15 -1.50
CA SER A 133 3.21 -16.87 -0.35
C SER A 133 3.64 -15.60 0.37
N ILE A 134 2.79 -15.14 1.29
CA ILE A 134 3.16 -14.19 2.33
C ILE A 134 3.46 -14.98 3.60
N ASP A 135 4.74 -14.98 4.04
CA ASP A 135 5.09 -15.58 5.34
C ASP A 135 4.50 -14.74 6.49
N ALA A 136 4.00 -15.40 7.51
CA ALA A 136 3.36 -14.77 8.65
C ALA A 136 3.62 -15.53 9.95
N PHE A 137 3.51 -14.82 11.08
CA PHE A 137 3.47 -15.46 12.39
C PHE A 137 2.16 -16.22 12.56
N GLY A 138 2.15 -17.24 13.44
CA GLY A 138 0.91 -17.83 13.93
C GLY A 138 0.04 -16.80 14.68
N TYR A 139 -1.27 -17.05 14.77
CA TYR A 139 -2.15 -16.19 15.56
C TYR A 139 -1.65 -16.08 17.01
N ASN A 140 -1.49 -14.85 17.48
CA ASN A 140 -0.99 -14.55 18.83
C ASN A 140 -1.96 -13.60 19.56
N PRO A 141 -2.78 -14.11 20.51
CA PRO A 141 -3.75 -13.29 21.24
C PRO A 141 -3.12 -12.22 22.12
N ASP A 142 -1.85 -12.36 22.54
CA ASP A 142 -1.14 -11.37 23.36
C ASP A 142 -0.88 -10.06 22.60
N TRP A 143 -1.02 -10.09 21.26
CA TRP A 143 -0.89 -8.94 20.37
C TRP A 143 -2.25 -8.42 19.86
N VAL A 144 -3.34 -8.73 20.57
CA VAL A 144 -4.64 -8.07 20.43
C VAL A 144 -4.82 -7.11 21.62
N ILE A 145 -4.63 -5.82 21.38
CA ILE A 145 -4.57 -4.79 22.41
C ILE A 145 -5.77 -3.86 22.28
N THR A 146 -6.51 -3.64 23.37
CA THR A 146 -7.50 -2.57 23.46
C THR A 146 -6.80 -1.32 24.01
N ALA A 147 -6.64 -0.31 23.17
CA ALA A 147 -6.00 0.96 23.48
C ALA A 147 -7.06 2.05 23.71
N ALA A 148 -6.72 3.11 24.42
CA ALA A 148 -7.54 4.31 24.49
C ALA A 148 -7.42 5.10 23.18
N TRP A 149 -8.55 5.60 22.67
CA TRP A 149 -8.63 6.52 21.57
C TRP A 149 -9.05 7.89 22.05
N THR A 150 -8.22 8.90 21.82
CA THR A 150 -8.54 10.30 22.11
C THR A 150 -8.57 11.10 20.82
N GLU A 151 -9.77 11.48 20.39
CA GLU A 151 -9.93 12.30 19.19
C GLU A 151 -9.31 13.70 19.39
N ILE A 152 -8.61 14.20 18.36
CA ILE A 152 -8.08 15.55 18.29
C ILE A 152 -8.96 16.34 17.33
N PRO A 153 -9.78 17.30 17.83
CA PRO A 153 -10.65 18.11 16.96
C PRO A 153 -9.85 18.83 15.86
N GLY A 154 -10.21 18.55 14.60
CA GLY A 154 -9.49 19.07 13.43
C GLY A 154 -8.21 18.30 13.08
N GLY A 155 -7.76 17.38 13.91
CA GLY A 155 -6.53 16.63 13.75
C GLY A 155 -5.27 17.47 13.99
N VAL A 156 -4.12 16.80 14.00
CA VAL A 156 -2.80 17.42 14.02
C VAL A 156 -2.04 16.99 12.78
N THR A 157 -1.35 17.94 12.12
CA THR A 157 -0.49 17.62 10.97
C THR A 157 0.84 17.08 11.47
N VAL A 158 1.19 15.87 11.02
CA VAL A 158 2.45 15.18 11.32
C VAL A 158 3.19 14.91 10.02
N GLY A 159 4.50 15.16 10.01
CA GLY A 159 5.35 14.80 8.86
C GLY A 159 5.70 13.32 8.88
N PHE A 160 5.37 12.61 7.80
CA PHE A 160 5.78 11.24 7.56
C PHE A 160 6.83 11.22 6.44
N GLU A 161 8.00 10.70 6.75
CA GLU A 161 9.02 10.40 5.74
C GLU A 161 8.56 9.22 4.89
N HIS A 162 8.93 9.20 3.61
CA HIS A 162 8.69 8.09 2.71
C HIS A 162 10.02 7.51 2.23
N LEU A 163 10.01 6.23 1.88
CA LEU A 163 11.20 5.44 1.55
C LEU A 163 12.12 6.08 0.49
N LYS A 164 11.58 6.87 -0.43
CA LYS A 164 12.30 7.48 -1.57
C LYS A 164 12.34 9.02 -1.53
N ASP A 165 12.00 9.63 -0.41
CA ASP A 165 11.90 11.09 -0.31
C ASP A 165 13.15 11.74 0.32
N ASP A 166 14.26 10.99 0.46
CA ASP A 166 15.59 11.46 0.93
C ASP A 166 15.53 12.29 2.23
N GLY A 167 14.69 11.85 3.20
CA GLY A 167 14.50 12.51 4.48
C GLY A 167 13.48 13.66 4.48
N SER A 168 12.91 14.02 3.35
CA SER A 168 11.77 14.94 3.33
C SER A 168 10.50 14.26 3.83
N THR A 169 9.59 15.04 4.42
CA THR A 169 8.34 14.51 4.99
C THR A 169 7.13 15.02 4.23
N ARG A 170 6.10 14.18 4.12
CA ARG A 170 4.77 14.55 3.65
C ARG A 170 3.86 14.83 4.83
N ALA A 171 3.01 15.82 4.68
CA ALA A 171 2.08 16.23 5.72
C ALA A 171 0.86 15.30 5.76
N GLU A 172 0.68 14.59 6.87
CA GLU A 172 -0.47 13.71 7.09
C GLU A 172 -1.29 14.18 8.28
N VAL A 173 -2.62 14.09 8.17
CA VAL A 173 -3.52 14.46 9.26
C VAL A 173 -3.73 13.26 10.19
N VAL A 174 -3.27 13.41 11.43
CA VAL A 174 -3.49 12.46 12.53
C VAL A 174 -4.71 12.94 13.33
N PRO A 175 -5.85 12.22 13.27
CA PRO A 175 -7.11 12.69 13.84
C PRO A 175 -7.26 12.39 15.32
N GLY A 176 -6.32 11.70 15.96
CA GLY A 176 -6.37 11.34 17.38
C GLY A 176 -5.13 10.61 17.84
N SER A 177 -5.00 10.46 19.14
CA SER A 177 -3.93 9.74 19.83
C SER A 177 -4.39 8.34 20.20
N ILE A 178 -3.50 7.35 20.07
CA ILE A 178 -3.72 5.94 20.44
C ILE A 178 -2.77 5.63 21.60
N THR A 179 -3.30 5.50 22.81
CA THR A 179 -2.47 5.30 24.00
C THR A 179 -2.78 3.99 24.71
N PHE A 180 -1.74 3.29 25.14
CA PHE A 180 -1.85 2.07 25.97
C PHE A 180 -0.53 1.81 26.70
N SER A 181 -0.60 0.94 27.71
CA SER A 181 0.56 0.41 28.41
C SER A 181 0.67 -1.09 28.17
N LYS A 182 1.88 -1.57 27.86
CA LYS A 182 2.18 -3.00 27.75
C LYS A 182 3.54 -3.28 28.37
N ASP A 183 3.57 -4.26 29.28
CA ASP A 183 4.79 -4.69 29.98
C ASP A 183 5.56 -3.54 30.67
N GLY A 184 4.80 -2.55 31.20
CA GLY A 184 5.34 -1.38 31.89
C GLY A 184 5.87 -0.28 30.97
N ILE A 185 5.69 -0.40 29.63
CA ILE A 185 6.03 0.62 28.63
C ILE A 185 4.76 1.34 28.19
N GLU A 186 4.79 2.67 28.27
CA GLU A 186 3.71 3.53 27.75
C GLU A 186 3.95 3.81 26.26
N TYR A 187 2.87 3.68 25.49
CA TYR A 187 2.87 3.96 24.05
C TYR A 187 1.86 5.06 23.72
N ASP A 188 2.26 5.97 22.83
CA ASP A 188 1.41 7.00 22.22
C ASP A 188 1.67 7.00 20.72
N LEU A 189 0.76 6.37 19.96
CA LEU A 189 0.95 6.10 18.55
C LEU A 189 0.19 7.09 17.67
N ALA A 190 0.76 7.42 16.52
CA ALA A 190 0.14 8.22 15.48
C ALA A 190 -0.32 7.34 14.31
N ALA A 191 -1.61 7.42 13.98
CA ALA A 191 -2.18 6.84 12.77
C ALA A 191 -2.87 7.93 11.95
N PHE A 192 -2.63 7.98 10.64
CA PHE A 192 -3.22 8.96 9.76
C PHE A 192 -4.40 8.39 8.97
N LYS A 193 -5.24 9.25 8.41
CA LYS A 193 -6.39 8.83 7.62
C LYS A 193 -5.96 8.17 6.30
N SER A 194 -6.49 6.98 6.03
CA SER A 194 -6.32 6.24 4.79
C SER A 194 -7.69 5.72 4.31
N GLY A 195 -8.33 6.45 3.43
CA GLY A 195 -9.70 6.17 3.02
C GLY A 195 -10.68 6.26 4.21
N ARG A 196 -11.33 5.12 4.52
CA ARG A 196 -12.27 5.01 5.65
C ARG A 196 -11.63 4.52 6.94
N ALA A 197 -10.36 4.13 6.89
CA ALA A 197 -9.61 3.61 8.03
C ALA A 197 -8.55 4.61 8.51
N LEU A 198 -7.96 4.31 9.65
CA LEU A 198 -6.69 4.86 10.08
C LEU A 198 -5.58 3.89 9.69
N GLN A 199 -4.47 4.39 9.19
CA GLN A 199 -3.27 3.62 8.89
C GLN A 199 -2.21 3.90 9.93
N LEU A 200 -1.88 2.90 10.73
CA LEU A 200 -0.74 2.87 11.62
C LEU A 200 0.44 2.28 10.86
N VAL A 201 1.48 3.07 10.67
CA VAL A 201 2.78 2.64 10.12
C VAL A 201 3.70 2.42 11.30
N PHE A 202 4.23 1.21 11.49
CA PHE A 202 5.05 0.87 12.64
C PHE A 202 6.24 -0.02 12.27
N ALA A 203 7.28 0.04 13.10
CA ALA A 203 8.38 -0.91 13.13
C ALA A 203 8.57 -1.42 14.56
N ASP A 204 9.17 -2.58 14.70
CA ASP A 204 9.35 -3.26 15.99
C ASP A 204 10.67 -4.06 15.99
N GLY A 205 10.94 -4.78 17.08
CA GLY A 205 12.17 -5.57 17.22
C GLY A 205 12.34 -6.71 16.21
N THR A 206 11.31 -7.03 15.40
CA THR A 206 11.41 -8.01 14.30
C THR A 206 11.82 -7.40 12.98
N SER A 207 11.66 -6.06 12.80
CA SER A 207 11.91 -5.35 11.54
C SER A 207 13.38 -5.39 11.15
N GLY A 208 13.69 -5.93 9.95
CA GLY A 208 15.06 -6.15 9.46
C GLY A 208 15.76 -7.34 10.13
N VAL A 209 15.07 -8.15 10.95
CA VAL A 209 15.59 -9.36 11.58
C VAL A 209 14.83 -10.59 11.08
N SER A 210 13.53 -10.63 11.31
CA SER A 210 12.62 -11.72 10.89
C SER A 210 11.43 -11.23 10.08
N THR A 211 11.24 -9.92 9.98
CA THR A 211 10.22 -9.30 9.13
C THR A 211 10.87 -8.23 8.25
N TYR A 212 10.16 -7.80 7.21
CA TYR A 212 10.58 -6.76 6.27
C TYR A 212 11.09 -5.50 7.00
N SER A 213 12.24 -4.98 6.58
CA SER A 213 13.02 -3.96 7.30
C SER A 213 12.31 -2.61 7.43
N VAL A 214 11.50 -2.23 6.43
CA VAL A 214 10.77 -0.94 6.41
C VAL A 214 9.69 -0.86 7.48
N GLY A 215 9.24 -2.02 8.02
CA GLY A 215 8.15 -2.12 8.97
C GLY A 215 6.85 -2.61 8.32
N ARG A 216 5.74 -2.42 9.03
CA ARG A 216 4.42 -2.97 8.67
C ARG A 216 3.31 -1.94 8.86
N PHE A 217 2.17 -2.21 8.24
CA PHE A 217 0.96 -1.38 8.36
C PHE A 217 -0.12 -2.12 9.14
N LEU A 218 -0.87 -1.37 9.95
CA LEU A 218 -2.08 -1.85 10.59
C LEU A 218 -3.22 -0.88 10.29
N PHE A 219 -4.33 -1.40 9.76
CA PHE A 219 -5.51 -0.61 9.44
C PHE A 219 -6.53 -0.71 10.58
N LEU A 220 -6.97 0.43 11.08
CA LEU A 220 -7.70 0.58 12.33
C LEU A 220 -8.96 1.42 12.13
N ALA A 221 -9.91 1.23 13.05
CA ALA A 221 -11.05 2.13 13.21
C ALA A 221 -11.35 2.30 14.71
N PRO A 222 -11.64 3.53 15.17
CA PRO A 222 -12.07 3.74 16.53
C PRO A 222 -13.40 3.02 16.86
N ASN A 223 -13.50 2.49 18.07
CA ASN A 223 -14.72 1.91 18.59
C ASN A 223 -15.64 3.01 19.14
N PRO A 224 -16.98 2.78 19.19
CA PRO A 224 -17.92 3.77 19.71
C PRO A 224 -17.75 4.13 21.20
N ASP A 225 -17.03 3.29 21.96
CA ASP A 225 -16.81 3.43 23.39
C ASP A 225 -15.56 4.26 23.76
N GLY A 226 -14.89 4.87 22.77
CA GLY A 226 -13.67 5.65 22.99
C GLY A 226 -12.41 4.77 23.08
N THR A 227 -12.49 3.52 22.66
CA THR A 227 -11.33 2.65 22.51
C THR A 227 -10.97 2.44 21.04
N ILE A 228 -9.82 1.81 20.80
CA ILE A 228 -9.41 1.31 19.49
C ILE A 228 -8.71 -0.05 19.66
N THR A 229 -9.04 -1.00 18.79
CA THR A 229 -8.46 -2.34 18.84
C THR A 229 -7.24 -2.42 17.94
N LEU A 230 -6.07 -2.69 18.50
CA LEU A 230 -4.82 -2.97 17.80
C LEU A 230 -4.65 -4.49 17.70
N ASP A 231 -5.20 -5.10 16.65
CA ASP A 231 -4.99 -6.51 16.37
C ASP A 231 -3.77 -6.67 15.43
N PHE A 232 -2.57 -6.79 16.02
CA PHE A 232 -1.33 -6.93 15.26
C PHE A 232 -1.25 -8.23 14.44
N ASN A 233 -2.11 -9.23 14.71
CA ASN A 233 -2.22 -10.39 13.83
C ASN A 233 -2.66 -9.98 12.42
N ARG A 234 -3.31 -8.84 12.27
CA ARG A 234 -3.74 -8.27 11.00
C ARG A 234 -2.74 -7.26 10.42
N ALA A 235 -1.55 -7.15 11.01
CA ALA A 235 -0.49 -6.32 10.46
C ALA A 235 -0.03 -6.88 9.10
N VAL A 236 0.06 -5.99 8.11
CA VAL A 236 0.39 -6.34 6.73
C VAL A 236 1.70 -5.71 6.29
N LEU A 237 2.35 -6.34 5.36
CA LEU A 237 3.50 -5.78 4.66
C LEU A 237 3.07 -4.56 3.82
N PRO A 238 3.90 -3.49 3.81
CA PRO A 238 3.66 -2.35 2.95
C PRO A 238 3.81 -2.75 1.47
N PRO A 239 3.16 -2.04 0.53
CA PRO A 239 3.25 -2.35 -0.90
C PRO A 239 4.67 -2.41 -1.46
N CYS A 240 5.63 -1.66 -0.87
CA CYS A 240 7.03 -1.69 -1.28
C CYS A 240 7.74 -3.03 -0.99
N ALA A 241 7.21 -3.87 -0.12
CA ALA A 241 7.68 -5.24 0.07
C ALA A 241 7.35 -6.16 -1.12
N PHE A 242 6.40 -5.76 -1.97
CA PHE A 242 5.95 -6.53 -3.15
C PHE A 242 6.51 -5.96 -4.46
N SER A 243 6.75 -4.65 -4.52
CA SER A 243 7.35 -3.98 -5.67
C SER A 243 8.09 -2.73 -5.24
N TYR A 244 9.34 -2.61 -5.67
CA TYR A 244 10.16 -1.40 -5.46
C TYR A 244 9.59 -0.13 -6.13
N ASN A 245 8.54 -0.26 -6.95
CA ASN A 245 7.90 0.89 -7.59
C ASN A 245 6.93 1.65 -6.69
N PHE A 246 6.69 1.17 -5.45
CA PHE A 246 5.98 1.94 -4.44
C PHE A 246 6.94 2.83 -3.61
N ASN A 247 6.40 3.94 -3.15
CA ASN A 247 7.04 4.84 -2.18
C ASN A 247 6.18 4.86 -0.91
N CYS A 248 6.56 4.05 0.07
CA CYS A 248 5.77 3.82 1.27
C CYS A 248 6.20 4.77 2.40
N PRO A 249 5.26 5.21 3.27
CA PRO A 249 5.60 5.94 4.48
C PRO A 249 6.45 5.09 5.42
N LEU A 250 7.42 5.72 6.05
CA LEU A 250 8.26 5.13 7.07
C LEU A 250 7.64 5.31 8.47
N PRO A 251 7.86 4.36 9.39
CA PRO A 251 7.39 4.49 10.77
C PRO A 251 7.98 5.73 11.45
N PRO A 252 7.16 6.67 11.94
CA PRO A 252 7.64 7.78 12.73
C PRO A 252 8.22 7.27 14.07
N LYS A 253 9.00 8.12 14.73
CA LYS A 253 9.76 7.73 15.92
C LYS A 253 8.91 7.11 17.03
N GLN A 254 7.71 7.66 17.24
CA GLN A 254 6.76 7.20 18.27
C GLN A 254 6.09 5.87 17.94
N ASN A 255 6.09 5.44 16.68
CA ASN A 255 5.54 4.16 16.23
C ASN A 255 6.60 3.07 16.12
N ARG A 256 7.78 3.26 16.74
CA ARG A 256 8.85 2.26 16.77
C ARG A 256 8.86 1.57 18.12
N PHE A 257 8.47 0.30 18.12
CA PHE A 257 8.47 -0.55 19.29
C PHE A 257 9.87 -1.11 19.54
N SER A 258 10.35 -1.08 20.78
CA SER A 258 11.62 -1.70 21.18
C SER A 258 11.53 -3.21 21.39
N VAL A 259 10.30 -3.74 21.45
CA VAL A 259 10.02 -5.17 21.65
C VAL A 259 9.63 -5.82 20.32
N PRO A 260 9.86 -7.14 20.12
CA PRO A 260 9.39 -7.86 18.95
C PRO A 260 7.87 -8.04 18.99
N ILE A 261 7.17 -7.71 17.90
CA ILE A 261 5.74 -7.98 17.71
C ILE A 261 5.63 -9.22 16.81
N GLU A 262 5.63 -10.39 17.46
CA GLU A 262 5.54 -11.69 16.75
C GLU A 262 4.08 -12.01 16.41
N ALA A 263 3.50 -11.21 15.53
CA ALA A 263 2.14 -11.31 14.99
C ALA A 263 2.06 -10.67 13.59
N GLY A 264 1.19 -11.15 12.71
CA GLY A 264 0.96 -10.62 11.36
C GLY A 264 1.99 -11.05 10.32
N GLU A 265 2.00 -10.37 9.17
CA GLU A 265 2.85 -10.70 8.01
C GLU A 265 4.34 -10.44 8.31
N LYS A 266 5.22 -11.27 7.71
CA LYS A 266 6.68 -11.23 7.89
C LYS A 266 7.40 -10.78 6.63
N ASN A 267 7.36 -11.62 5.58
CA ASN A 267 8.09 -11.43 4.32
C ASN A 267 7.28 -11.96 3.14
N VAL A 268 7.63 -11.53 1.93
CA VAL A 268 7.09 -12.08 0.69
C VAL A 268 8.04 -13.17 0.20
N LEU A 269 7.50 -14.36 -0.03
CA LEU A 269 8.28 -15.52 -0.47
C LEU A 269 8.00 -15.86 -1.94
N LYS A 270 9.03 -16.30 -2.64
CA LYS A 270 8.95 -16.97 -3.94
C LYS A 270 8.42 -18.38 -3.80
N LYS A 271 8.08 -19.01 -4.91
CA LYS A 271 7.63 -20.41 -5.00
C LYS A 271 8.65 -21.43 -4.44
N ASP A 272 9.93 -21.08 -4.44
CA ASP A 272 11.00 -21.91 -3.88
C ASP A 272 11.27 -21.64 -2.39
N GLY A 273 10.51 -20.73 -1.77
CA GLY A 273 10.61 -20.36 -0.35
C GLY A 273 11.68 -19.33 -0.04
N THR A 274 12.39 -18.79 -1.04
CA THR A 274 13.33 -17.67 -0.85
C THR A 274 12.59 -16.33 -0.80
N LEU A 275 13.24 -15.27 -0.32
CA LEU A 275 12.67 -13.93 -0.29
C LEU A 275 12.43 -13.43 -1.73
N LEU A 276 11.30 -12.76 -1.96
CA LEU A 276 11.00 -12.13 -3.25
C LEU A 276 12.00 -11.01 -3.56
N HIS A 277 12.37 -10.24 -2.53
CA HIS A 277 13.37 -9.19 -2.59
C HIS A 277 14.46 -9.47 -1.58
N GLU A 278 15.72 -9.44 -2.00
CA GLU A 278 16.88 -9.42 -1.10
C GLU A 278 17.00 -8.01 -0.51
N GLU A 279 17.15 -7.91 0.83
CA GLU A 279 17.36 -6.64 1.54
C GLU A 279 18.85 -6.23 1.51
#